data_2692765eafe5fe488bf69b50b42e7120
#
_entry.id   2692765eafe5fe488bf69b50b42e7120
#
_cell.length_a   1.000
_cell.length_b   1.000
_cell.length_c   1.000
_cell.angle_alpha   90.00
_cell.angle_beta   90.00
_cell.angle_gamma   90.00
#
_symmetry.space_group_name_H-M   'P 1'
#
loop_
_entity.id
_entity.type
_entity.pdbx_description
1 polymer ?
#
loop_
_entity_poly.entity_id
_entity_poly.type
_entity_poly.pdbx_seq_one_letter_code
_entity_poly.pdbx_strand_id
1 'polypeptide(L)'
;MKIDDKTGLVLEGGGMRGVFTCGVLDYMMDKKVWFPYGVGVSAGACNGLSYMSRQRGRAKFSNIDLLEKYHYIGIKHLWRKHSILDQELLYEHFPKEILPYDYKTYAENSARFEMVTTNCITGRACYLEEKHDPRRIIAIAKASSSLPYVCPIAYVDGEPMLDGGIVDSIPVLRAIEQGYDKNVVVLTRNRGYRKKGKDMKIPHFIY
;
A
#
# COMPACT_ATOMS: atom_id res chain seq x y z
N MET A 1 12.18 -21.01 7.14
CA MET A 1 13.16 -19.90 6.95
C MET A 1 13.26 -19.18 8.30
N LYS A 2 14.45 -18.92 8.78
CA LYS A 2 14.64 -18.13 10.00
C LYS A 2 14.64 -16.65 9.59
N ILE A 3 13.76 -15.86 10.21
CA ILE A 3 13.77 -14.39 10.07
C ILE A 3 14.89 -13.87 10.96
N ASP A 4 15.77 -13.07 10.41
CA ASP A 4 16.86 -12.39 11.08
C ASP A 4 16.79 -10.89 10.84
N ASP A 5 17.71 -10.14 11.40
CA ASP A 5 17.79 -8.68 11.30
C ASP A 5 18.08 -8.15 9.88
N LYS A 6 18.46 -9.04 8.95
CA LYS A 6 18.68 -8.74 7.52
C LYS A 6 17.58 -9.26 6.61
N THR A 7 16.45 -9.68 7.16
CA THR A 7 15.34 -10.21 6.38
C THR A 7 14.25 -9.14 6.20
N GLY A 8 14.02 -8.72 4.96
CA GLY A 8 12.98 -7.77 4.59
C GLY A 8 11.68 -8.40 4.13
N LEU A 9 10.58 -7.66 4.23
CA LEU A 9 9.26 -8.00 3.69
C LEU A 9 8.92 -7.06 2.54
N VAL A 10 8.66 -7.61 1.35
CA VAL A 10 8.29 -6.85 0.15
C VAL A 10 6.87 -7.21 -0.27
N LEU A 11 6.00 -6.21 -0.36
CA LEU A 11 4.58 -6.39 -0.66
C LEU A 11 4.22 -5.75 -2.00
N GLU A 12 3.96 -6.60 -3.01
CA GLU A 12 3.56 -6.15 -4.34
C GLU A 12 2.23 -5.38 -4.30
N GLY A 13 2.12 -4.35 -5.13
CA GLY A 13 0.87 -3.67 -5.44
C GLY A 13 -0.07 -4.56 -6.26
N GLY A 14 -1.38 -4.30 -6.21
CA GLY A 14 -2.27 -5.15 -7.00
C GLY A 14 -3.76 -4.85 -6.89
N GLY A 15 -4.18 -3.77 -6.24
CA GLY A 15 -5.60 -3.50 -5.99
C GLY A 15 -6.26 -4.68 -5.31
N MET A 16 -7.40 -5.16 -5.83
CA MET A 16 -8.15 -6.28 -5.25
C MET A 16 -7.39 -7.61 -5.18
N ARG A 17 -6.33 -7.81 -5.97
CA ARG A 17 -5.46 -9.00 -5.82
C ARG A 17 -4.72 -9.02 -4.49
N GLY A 18 -4.58 -7.87 -3.83
CA GLY A 18 -4.01 -7.74 -2.49
C GLY A 18 -4.77 -8.51 -1.40
N VAL A 19 -5.97 -9.02 -1.68
CA VAL A 19 -6.69 -9.94 -0.77
C VAL A 19 -5.85 -11.19 -0.47
N PHE A 20 -5.07 -11.69 -1.44
CA PHE A 20 -4.11 -12.77 -1.19
C PHE A 20 -3.07 -12.36 -0.14
N THR A 21 -2.55 -11.16 -0.24
CA THR A 21 -1.58 -10.61 0.72
C THR A 21 -2.17 -10.52 2.12
N CYS A 22 -3.47 -10.20 2.28
CA CYS A 22 -4.13 -10.19 3.59
C CYS A 22 -4.01 -11.55 4.28
N GLY A 23 -4.33 -12.64 3.56
CA GLY A 23 -4.24 -14.00 4.11
C GLY A 23 -2.81 -14.41 4.50
N VAL A 24 -1.82 -14.03 3.67
CA VAL A 24 -0.41 -14.28 3.96
C VAL A 24 0.03 -13.55 5.23
N LEU A 25 -0.30 -12.26 5.35
CA LEU A 25 0.07 -11.45 6.52
C LEU A 25 -0.65 -11.91 7.79
N ASP A 26 -1.94 -12.27 7.71
CA ASP A 26 -2.68 -12.83 8.84
C ASP A 26 -2.04 -14.14 9.32
N TYR A 27 -1.66 -15.03 8.39
CA TYR A 27 -0.95 -16.27 8.74
C TYR A 27 0.41 -15.99 9.39
N MET A 28 1.17 -15.02 8.89
CA MET A 28 2.43 -14.61 9.50
C MET A 28 2.23 -14.09 10.93
N MET A 29 1.17 -13.30 11.17
CA MET A 29 0.81 -12.84 12.51
C MET A 29 0.43 -14.01 13.44
N ASP A 30 -0.35 -14.97 12.96
CA ASP A 30 -0.72 -16.19 13.72
C ASP A 30 0.52 -17.02 14.11
N LYS A 31 1.55 -17.02 13.25
CA LYS A 31 2.82 -17.70 13.50
C LYS A 31 3.86 -16.82 14.21
N LYS A 32 3.49 -15.59 14.62
CA LYS A 32 4.38 -14.63 15.25
C LYS A 32 5.67 -14.37 14.43
N VAL A 33 5.54 -14.40 13.11
CA VAL A 33 6.63 -14.08 12.18
C VAL A 33 6.62 -12.56 11.96
N TRP A 34 7.69 -11.90 12.34
CA TRP A 34 7.85 -10.45 12.26
C TRP A 34 9.14 -10.10 11.53
N PHE A 35 9.09 -9.05 10.71
CA PHE A 35 10.23 -8.56 9.95
C PHE A 35 10.71 -7.21 10.52
N PRO A 36 12.03 -6.97 10.56
CA PRO A 36 12.59 -5.69 11.00
C PRO A 36 12.35 -4.55 10.00
N TYR A 37 12.05 -4.90 8.75
CA TYR A 37 11.80 -3.96 7.68
C TYR A 37 10.72 -4.50 6.72
N GLY A 38 9.93 -3.60 6.20
CA GLY A 38 9.02 -3.88 5.11
C GLY A 38 8.93 -2.72 4.14
N VAL A 39 8.57 -3.04 2.90
CA VAL A 39 8.25 -2.05 1.89
C VAL A 39 7.05 -2.53 1.09
N GLY A 40 6.08 -1.65 0.88
CA GLY A 40 4.81 -2.00 0.22
C GLY A 40 4.37 -0.95 -0.79
N VAL A 41 3.57 -1.41 -1.76
CA VAL A 41 3.06 -0.59 -2.86
C VAL A 41 1.55 -0.71 -2.92
N SER A 42 0.82 0.42 -3.01
CA SER A 42 -0.63 0.40 -3.25
C SER A 42 -1.38 -0.47 -2.21
N ALA A 43 -2.13 -1.48 -2.64
CA ALA A 43 -2.75 -2.44 -1.74
C ALA A 43 -1.74 -3.13 -0.80
N GLY A 44 -0.51 -3.37 -1.26
CA GLY A 44 0.58 -3.90 -0.42
C GLY A 44 0.98 -2.94 0.69
N ALA A 45 1.00 -1.63 0.44
CA ALA A 45 1.25 -0.61 1.45
C ALA A 45 0.14 -0.60 2.53
N CYS A 46 -1.13 -0.57 2.11
CA CYS A 46 -2.27 -0.58 3.04
C CYS A 46 -2.35 -1.87 3.89
N ASN A 47 -2.09 -3.02 3.27
CA ASN A 47 -2.06 -4.30 3.98
C ASN A 47 -0.86 -4.37 4.94
N GLY A 48 0.30 -3.85 4.51
CA GLY A 48 1.51 -3.77 5.32
C GLY A 48 1.32 -2.93 6.58
N LEU A 49 0.61 -1.79 6.50
CA LEU A 49 0.25 -1.00 7.68
C LEU A 49 -0.51 -1.82 8.71
N SER A 50 -1.50 -2.64 8.29
CA SER A 50 -2.26 -3.51 9.19
C SER A 50 -1.38 -4.58 9.86
N TYR A 51 -0.39 -5.10 9.13
CA TYR A 51 0.59 -6.04 9.68
C TYR A 51 1.56 -5.37 10.65
N MET A 52 2.08 -4.19 10.30
CA MET A 52 3.01 -3.43 11.15
C MET A 52 2.36 -2.93 12.46
N SER A 53 1.04 -2.65 12.43
CA SER A 53 0.25 -2.33 13.64
C SER A 53 -0.27 -3.57 14.37
N ARG A 54 0.12 -4.78 13.95
CA ARG A 54 -0.27 -6.06 14.55
C ARG A 54 -1.79 -6.30 14.59
N GLN A 55 -2.54 -5.65 13.70
CA GLN A 55 -4.00 -5.77 13.63
C GLN A 55 -4.42 -6.93 12.72
N ARG A 56 -4.36 -8.15 13.25
CA ARG A 56 -4.76 -9.37 12.55
C ARG A 56 -6.21 -9.28 12.09
N GLY A 57 -6.47 -9.67 10.84
CA GLY A 57 -7.79 -9.64 10.20
C GLY A 57 -8.22 -8.26 9.69
N ARG A 58 -7.55 -7.17 10.10
CA ARG A 58 -7.92 -5.81 9.71
C ARG A 58 -7.89 -5.61 8.19
N ALA A 59 -6.82 -6.06 7.54
CA ALA A 59 -6.69 -5.93 6.08
C ALA A 59 -7.78 -6.75 5.35
N LYS A 60 -8.06 -7.98 5.78
CA LYS A 60 -9.15 -8.81 5.23
C LYS A 60 -10.49 -8.12 5.40
N PHE A 61 -10.80 -7.63 6.62
CA PHE A 61 -12.06 -6.98 6.92
C PHE A 61 -12.27 -5.72 6.06
N SER A 62 -11.21 -4.90 5.91
CA SER A 62 -11.26 -3.72 5.04
C SER A 62 -11.49 -4.07 3.56
N ASN A 63 -10.75 -5.05 3.03
CA ASN A 63 -10.75 -5.34 1.60
C ASN A 63 -11.91 -6.25 1.13
N ILE A 64 -12.55 -6.99 2.04
CA ILE A 64 -13.65 -7.91 1.71
C ILE A 64 -14.94 -7.41 2.37
N ASP A 65 -15.02 -7.47 3.70
CA ASP A 65 -16.27 -7.27 4.42
C ASP A 65 -16.79 -5.82 4.28
N LEU A 66 -15.91 -4.82 4.39
CA LEU A 66 -16.29 -3.41 4.20
C LEU A 66 -16.51 -3.07 2.72
N LEU A 67 -15.82 -3.72 1.79
CA LEU A 67 -16.09 -3.54 0.37
C LEU A 67 -17.51 -4.03 0.02
N GLU A 68 -17.90 -5.19 0.51
CA GLU A 68 -19.25 -5.73 0.34
C GLU A 68 -20.30 -4.80 0.95
N LYS A 69 -20.06 -4.31 2.15
CA LYS A 69 -21.00 -3.44 2.88
C LYS A 69 -21.16 -2.04 2.27
N TYR A 70 -20.06 -1.41 1.89
CA TYR A 70 -20.05 0.02 1.51
C TYR A 70 -19.90 0.24 0.01
N HIS A 71 -19.52 -0.78 -0.76
CA HIS A 71 -19.29 -0.68 -2.20
C HIS A 71 -18.41 0.52 -2.57
N TYR A 72 -17.32 0.73 -1.82
CA TYR A 72 -16.44 1.88 -1.93
C TYR A 72 -15.54 1.86 -3.19
N ILE A 73 -15.64 0.82 -4.02
CA ILE A 73 -15.04 0.72 -5.35
C ILE A 73 -16.16 0.65 -6.39
N GLY A 74 -16.15 1.56 -7.35
CA GLY A 74 -17.12 1.51 -8.44
C GLY A 74 -17.20 2.79 -9.25
N ILE A 75 -17.64 2.65 -10.51
CA ILE A 75 -17.80 3.75 -11.47
C ILE A 75 -18.77 4.83 -10.94
N LYS A 76 -19.71 4.46 -10.07
CA LYS A 76 -20.65 5.42 -9.45
C LYS A 76 -19.96 6.58 -8.69
N HIS A 77 -18.75 6.34 -8.16
CA HIS A 77 -17.98 7.35 -7.44
C HIS A 77 -17.29 8.34 -8.40
N LEU A 78 -17.04 7.95 -9.65
CA LEU A 78 -16.36 8.79 -10.64
C LEU A 78 -17.12 10.11 -10.90
N TRP A 79 -18.44 10.04 -10.98
CA TRP A 79 -19.30 11.22 -11.25
C TRP A 79 -19.39 12.20 -10.08
N ARG A 80 -19.25 11.72 -8.84
CA ARG A 80 -19.40 12.56 -7.65
C ARG A 80 -18.07 12.95 -7.02
N LYS A 81 -17.07 12.07 -7.08
CA LYS A 81 -15.81 12.19 -6.33
C LYS A 81 -14.57 12.22 -7.24
N HIS A 82 -14.77 12.23 -8.58
CA HIS A 82 -13.69 12.15 -9.57
C HIS A 82 -12.71 10.99 -9.29
N SER A 83 -13.22 9.91 -8.72
CA SER A 83 -12.45 8.73 -8.31
C SER A 83 -13.31 7.49 -8.40
N ILE A 84 -12.72 6.35 -8.79
CA ILE A 84 -13.40 5.04 -8.71
C ILE A 84 -13.36 4.50 -7.26
N LEU A 85 -12.42 4.98 -6.44
CA LEU A 85 -12.35 4.68 -5.01
C LEU A 85 -13.02 5.80 -4.22
N ASP A 86 -13.86 5.44 -3.25
CA ASP A 86 -14.28 6.39 -2.22
C ASP A 86 -13.13 6.63 -1.24
N GLN A 87 -12.23 7.54 -1.63
CA GLN A 87 -11.02 7.82 -0.85
C GLN A 87 -11.31 8.45 0.50
N GLU A 88 -12.38 9.23 0.63
CA GLU A 88 -12.81 9.83 1.90
C GLU A 88 -13.20 8.72 2.89
N LEU A 89 -14.06 7.79 2.46
CA LEU A 89 -14.46 6.65 3.28
C LEU A 89 -13.26 5.79 3.68
N LEU A 90 -12.34 5.49 2.74
CA LEU A 90 -11.20 4.62 2.96
C LEU A 90 -10.13 5.23 3.89
N TYR A 91 -9.82 6.52 3.71
CA TYR A 91 -8.67 7.16 4.36
C TYR A 91 -9.04 8.12 5.48
N GLU A 92 -10.34 8.50 5.60
CA GLU A 92 -10.81 9.33 6.71
C GLU A 92 -11.69 8.54 7.67
N HIS A 93 -12.80 7.94 7.18
CA HIS A 93 -13.77 7.29 8.07
C HIS A 93 -13.32 5.90 8.56
N PHE A 94 -12.74 5.06 7.68
CA PHE A 94 -12.32 3.73 8.11
C PHE A 94 -11.30 3.77 9.25
N PRO A 95 -10.16 4.48 9.13
CA PRO A 95 -9.13 4.43 10.17
C PRO A 95 -9.50 5.17 11.45
N LYS A 96 -10.53 6.04 11.44
CA LYS A 96 -10.94 6.81 12.61
C LYS A 96 -12.15 6.22 13.34
N GLU A 97 -13.15 5.74 12.58
CA GLU A 97 -14.49 5.47 13.12
C GLU A 97 -14.93 4.01 12.93
N ILE A 98 -14.80 3.51 11.70
CA ILE A 98 -15.42 2.22 11.30
C ILE A 98 -14.50 1.05 11.61
N LEU A 99 -13.21 1.22 11.36
CA LEU A 99 -12.16 0.23 11.58
C LEU A 99 -10.91 0.92 12.11
N PRO A 100 -10.90 1.37 13.39
CA PRO A 100 -9.84 2.17 13.95
C PRO A 100 -8.46 1.58 13.72
N TYR A 101 -7.51 2.44 13.30
CA TYR A 101 -6.13 2.03 13.12
C TYR A 101 -5.35 2.23 14.41
N ASP A 102 -4.57 1.24 14.80
CA ASP A 102 -3.76 1.28 16.01
C ASP A 102 -2.41 2.00 15.74
N TYR A 103 -2.48 3.32 15.71
CA TYR A 103 -1.31 4.20 15.54
C TYR A 103 -0.29 4.02 16.66
N LYS A 104 -0.73 3.69 17.89
CA LYS A 104 0.16 3.50 19.03
C LYS A 104 1.04 2.28 18.82
N THR A 105 0.44 1.11 18.55
CA THR A 105 1.21 -0.12 18.29
C THR A 105 2.11 0.05 17.05
N TYR A 106 1.65 0.77 16.02
CA TYR A 106 2.47 1.06 14.86
C TYR A 106 3.69 1.92 15.19
N ALA A 107 3.52 3.00 15.97
CA ALA A 107 4.60 3.89 16.36
C ALA A 107 5.63 3.22 17.30
N GLU A 108 5.16 2.34 18.20
CA GLU A 108 6.00 1.59 19.14
C GLU A 108 6.74 0.41 18.48
N ASN A 109 6.32 0.00 17.28
CA ASN A 109 6.97 -1.08 16.54
C ASN A 109 8.38 -0.65 16.10
N SER A 110 9.40 -1.43 16.47
CA SER A 110 10.79 -1.17 16.06
C SER A 110 11.04 -1.35 14.56
N ALA A 111 10.20 -2.11 13.86
CA ALA A 111 10.34 -2.34 12.43
C ALA A 111 10.12 -1.05 11.62
N ARG A 112 10.90 -0.87 10.56
CA ARG A 112 10.69 0.19 9.58
C ARG A 112 9.70 -0.24 8.52
N PHE A 113 8.88 0.68 8.02
CA PHE A 113 7.97 0.40 6.92
C PHE A 113 7.92 1.55 5.91
N GLU A 114 8.38 1.28 4.70
CA GLU A 114 8.33 2.22 3.59
C GLU A 114 7.12 1.95 2.69
N MET A 115 6.45 3.02 2.27
CA MET A 115 5.35 2.99 1.29
C MET A 115 5.81 3.68 0.02
N VAL A 116 5.65 2.99 -1.11
CA VAL A 116 6.14 3.50 -2.41
C VAL A 116 5.10 4.38 -3.05
N THR A 117 5.51 5.55 -3.50
CA THR A 117 4.73 6.48 -4.32
C THR A 117 5.51 6.86 -5.57
N THR A 118 4.83 7.43 -6.56
CA THR A 118 5.45 8.03 -7.76
C THR A 118 5.32 9.54 -7.68
N ASN A 119 6.44 10.26 -7.65
CA ASN A 119 6.43 11.73 -7.72
C ASN A 119 6.05 12.17 -9.14
N CYS A 120 5.00 12.97 -9.27
CA CYS A 120 4.46 13.39 -10.57
C CYS A 120 5.37 14.37 -11.31
N ILE A 121 6.25 15.10 -10.61
CA ILE A 121 7.14 16.08 -11.19
C ILE A 121 8.38 15.39 -11.80
N THR A 122 8.97 14.47 -11.03
CA THR A 122 10.23 13.82 -11.40
C THR A 122 10.03 12.49 -12.15
N GLY A 123 8.83 11.89 -12.07
CA GLY A 123 8.54 10.56 -12.59
C GLY A 123 9.27 9.43 -11.87
N ARG A 124 9.84 9.68 -10.69
CA ARG A 124 10.64 8.71 -9.92
C ARG A 124 9.86 8.14 -8.73
N ALA A 125 10.27 6.94 -8.30
CA ALA A 125 9.78 6.36 -7.07
C ALA A 125 10.24 7.18 -5.85
N CYS A 126 9.33 7.38 -4.89
CA CYS A 126 9.62 7.86 -3.56
C CYS A 126 9.25 6.78 -2.56
N TYR A 127 10.16 6.48 -1.65
CA TYR A 127 9.99 5.50 -0.58
C TYR A 127 9.82 6.27 0.72
N LEU A 128 8.56 6.38 1.17
CA LEU A 128 8.18 7.26 2.27
C LEU A 128 7.89 6.44 3.52
N GLU A 129 8.46 6.88 4.64
CA GLU A 129 8.24 6.31 5.96
C GLU A 129 7.67 7.38 6.89
N GLU A 130 6.72 7.00 7.75
CA GLU A 130 6.19 7.83 8.82
C GLU A 130 5.66 6.93 9.94
N LYS A 131 5.89 7.28 11.21
CA LYS A 131 5.46 6.47 12.37
C LYS A 131 4.60 7.24 13.37
N HIS A 132 4.74 8.55 13.45
CA HIS A 132 4.23 9.34 14.55
C HIS A 132 3.10 10.29 14.16
N ASP A 133 3.08 10.77 12.92
CA ASP A 133 1.99 11.63 12.42
C ASP A 133 0.93 10.80 11.68
N PRO A 134 -0.24 10.55 12.30
CA PRO A 134 -1.34 9.83 11.67
C PRO A 134 -1.81 10.43 10.34
N ARG A 135 -1.76 11.77 10.22
CA ARG A 135 -2.20 12.45 8.99
C ARG A 135 -1.23 12.16 7.84
N ARG A 136 0.07 12.20 8.14
CA ARG A 136 1.10 11.91 7.14
C ARG A 136 1.11 10.43 6.75
N ILE A 137 0.91 9.49 7.70
CA ILE A 137 0.74 8.06 7.42
C ILE A 137 -0.40 7.84 6.40
N ILE A 138 -1.55 8.44 6.66
CA ILE A 138 -2.73 8.34 5.79
C ILE A 138 -2.48 9.00 4.43
N ALA A 139 -1.84 10.17 4.39
CA ALA A 139 -1.50 10.85 3.14
C ALA A 139 -0.59 9.98 2.25
N ILE A 140 0.43 9.34 2.82
CA ILE A 140 1.32 8.44 2.10
C ILE A 140 0.57 7.20 1.60
N ALA A 141 -0.25 6.55 2.44
CA ALA A 141 -1.04 5.39 2.06
C ALA A 141 -2.02 5.71 0.92
N LYS A 142 -2.69 6.87 0.99
CA LYS A 142 -3.56 7.39 -0.05
C LYS A 142 -2.80 7.62 -1.35
N ALA A 143 -1.65 8.29 -1.29
CA ALA A 143 -0.79 8.54 -2.45
C ALA A 143 -0.30 7.24 -3.10
N SER A 144 0.18 6.28 -2.29
CA SER A 144 0.62 4.96 -2.76
C SER A 144 -0.48 4.19 -3.51
N SER A 145 -1.75 4.51 -3.27
CA SER A 145 -2.91 3.85 -3.89
C SER A 145 -3.67 4.74 -4.89
N SER A 146 -3.16 5.92 -5.22
CA SER A 146 -3.77 6.85 -6.19
C SER A 146 -3.39 6.47 -7.61
N LEU A 147 -4.15 5.53 -8.20
CA LEU A 147 -3.95 5.07 -9.58
C LEU A 147 -4.30 6.18 -10.58
N PRO A 148 -3.49 6.37 -11.64
CA PRO A 148 -3.80 7.28 -12.75
C PRO A 148 -5.18 7.00 -13.35
N TYR A 149 -5.92 8.04 -13.73
CA TYR A 149 -7.25 8.00 -14.34
C TYR A 149 -8.37 7.45 -13.43
N VAL A 150 -8.01 6.83 -12.32
CA VAL A 150 -8.95 6.14 -11.41
C VAL A 150 -9.14 6.94 -10.13
N CYS A 151 -8.09 7.66 -9.73
CA CYS A 151 -8.06 8.49 -8.53
C CYS A 151 -7.44 9.86 -8.84
N PRO A 152 -7.80 10.91 -8.10
CA PRO A 152 -7.11 12.19 -8.17
C PRO A 152 -5.66 12.06 -7.69
N ILE A 153 -4.82 13.00 -8.12
CA ILE A 153 -3.47 13.17 -7.59
C ILE A 153 -3.56 13.42 -6.08
N ALA A 154 -2.75 12.71 -5.31
CA ALA A 154 -2.61 12.94 -3.87
C ALA A 154 -1.37 13.81 -3.60
N TYR A 155 -1.38 14.50 -2.46
CA TYR A 155 -0.27 15.35 -2.06
C TYR A 155 0.33 14.83 -0.76
N VAL A 156 1.66 14.73 -0.72
CA VAL A 156 2.43 14.41 0.48
C VAL A 156 3.50 15.47 0.62
N ASP A 157 3.53 16.17 1.75
CA ASP A 157 4.46 17.26 2.03
C ASP A 157 4.46 18.37 0.94
N GLY A 158 3.30 18.60 0.31
CA GLY A 158 3.14 19.58 -0.79
C GLY A 158 3.50 19.04 -2.19
N GLU A 159 4.08 17.85 -2.29
CA GLU A 159 4.48 17.24 -3.56
C GLU A 159 3.34 16.40 -4.15
N PRO A 160 3.07 16.50 -5.47
CA PRO A 160 2.04 15.69 -6.14
C PRO A 160 2.54 14.25 -6.35
N MET A 161 1.75 13.30 -5.87
CA MET A 161 2.09 11.88 -5.86
C MET A 161 0.98 11.03 -6.47
N LEU A 162 1.37 9.94 -7.10
CA LEU A 162 0.51 8.86 -7.61
C LEU A 162 0.98 7.49 -7.10
N ASP A 163 0.22 6.45 -7.45
CA ASP A 163 0.49 5.05 -7.08
C ASP A 163 1.92 4.64 -7.42
N GLY A 164 2.62 4.06 -6.45
CA GLY A 164 4.01 3.61 -6.62
C GLY A 164 4.17 2.51 -7.66
N GLY A 165 3.12 1.73 -7.92
CA GLY A 165 3.14 0.67 -8.92
C GLY A 165 3.30 1.14 -10.38
N ILE A 166 3.29 2.46 -10.63
CA ILE A 166 3.64 3.03 -11.93
C ILE A 166 5.11 2.78 -12.23
N VAL A 167 5.99 3.03 -11.26
CA VAL A 167 7.45 2.99 -11.44
C VAL A 167 8.10 1.79 -10.74
N ASP A 168 7.61 1.38 -9.57
CA ASP A 168 8.17 0.25 -8.81
C ASP A 168 7.06 -0.58 -8.15
N SER A 169 6.53 -1.55 -8.86
CA SER A 169 5.42 -2.39 -8.38
C SER A 169 5.87 -3.50 -7.41
N ILE A 170 7.15 -3.86 -7.41
CA ILE A 170 7.76 -4.92 -6.57
C ILE A 170 9.10 -4.39 -6.05
N PRO A 171 9.13 -3.61 -4.97
CA PRO A 171 10.30 -2.83 -4.53
C PRO A 171 11.37 -3.69 -3.84
N VAL A 172 11.76 -4.82 -4.44
CA VAL A 172 12.77 -5.72 -3.90
C VAL A 172 14.17 -5.08 -3.94
N LEU A 173 14.47 -4.30 -4.99
CA LEU A 173 15.76 -3.61 -5.08
C LEU A 173 15.91 -2.57 -3.98
N ARG A 174 14.81 -1.87 -3.63
CA ARG A 174 14.80 -0.96 -2.49
C ARG A 174 15.15 -1.66 -1.18
N ALA A 175 14.58 -2.83 -0.92
CA ALA A 175 14.91 -3.60 0.29
C ALA A 175 16.39 -3.99 0.33
N ILE A 176 16.98 -4.39 -0.80
CA ILE A 176 18.41 -4.70 -0.91
C ILE A 176 19.26 -3.45 -0.66
N GLU A 177 18.91 -2.31 -1.24
CA GLU A 177 19.59 -1.03 -1.02
C GLU A 177 19.56 -0.59 0.46
N GLN A 178 18.51 -0.96 1.19
CA GLN A 178 18.39 -0.72 2.63
C GLN A 178 19.17 -1.73 3.50
N GLY A 179 19.90 -2.65 2.88
CA GLY A 179 20.76 -3.64 3.57
C GLY A 179 20.06 -4.95 3.95
N TYR A 180 18.88 -5.21 3.39
CA TYR A 180 18.15 -6.46 3.64
C TYR A 180 18.43 -7.48 2.52
N ASP A 181 19.44 -8.30 2.73
CA ASP A 181 19.94 -9.26 1.72
C ASP A 181 18.98 -10.44 1.48
N LYS A 182 18.12 -10.75 2.45
CA LYS A 182 17.08 -11.78 2.36
C LYS A 182 15.73 -11.10 2.32
N ASN A 183 14.89 -11.48 1.35
CA ASN A 183 13.60 -10.85 1.22
C ASN A 183 12.49 -11.88 1.05
N VAL A 184 11.43 -11.74 1.83
CA VAL A 184 10.15 -12.41 1.59
C VAL A 184 9.33 -11.51 0.71
N VAL A 185 9.08 -11.93 -0.54
CA VAL A 185 8.31 -11.16 -1.51
C VAL A 185 6.92 -11.78 -1.65
N VAL A 186 5.89 -11.03 -1.29
CA VAL A 186 4.50 -11.45 -1.47
C VAL A 186 3.98 -10.90 -2.79
N LEU A 187 3.82 -11.80 -3.76
CA LEU A 187 3.33 -11.46 -5.10
C LEU A 187 1.81 -11.63 -5.20
N THR A 188 1.19 -10.79 -5.99
CA THR A 188 -0.27 -10.78 -6.24
C THR A 188 -0.66 -11.41 -7.59
N ARG A 189 0.32 -11.88 -8.36
CA ARG A 189 0.15 -12.54 -9.66
C ARG A 189 0.57 -13.99 -9.61
N ASN A 190 -0.01 -14.77 -10.51
CA ASN A 190 0.36 -16.18 -10.67
C ASN A 190 1.82 -16.34 -11.09
N ARG A 191 2.42 -17.48 -10.71
CA ARG A 191 3.77 -17.85 -11.14
C ARG A 191 3.87 -17.83 -12.66
N GLY A 192 4.95 -17.26 -13.17
CA GLY A 192 5.19 -17.13 -14.62
C GLY A 192 4.53 -15.90 -15.28
N TYR A 193 3.74 -15.11 -14.54
CA TYR A 193 3.20 -13.87 -15.10
C TYR A 193 4.33 -12.91 -15.53
N ARG A 194 4.20 -12.40 -16.75
CA ARG A 194 5.06 -11.33 -17.30
C ARG A 194 4.18 -10.17 -17.71
N LYS A 195 4.48 -8.97 -17.20
CA LYS A 195 3.80 -7.75 -17.61
C LYS A 195 4.12 -7.51 -19.10
N LYS A 196 3.10 -7.59 -19.96
CA LYS A 196 3.26 -7.19 -21.37
C LYS A 196 3.35 -5.67 -21.39
N GLY A 197 4.46 -5.13 -21.90
CA GLY A 197 4.60 -3.70 -22.14
C GLY A 197 3.48 -3.25 -23.09
N LYS A 198 2.59 -2.40 -22.60
CA LYS A 198 1.76 -1.56 -23.47
C LYS A 198 2.30 -0.17 -23.27
N ASP A 199 2.79 0.44 -24.34
CA ASP A 199 3.03 1.88 -24.38
C ASP A 199 1.67 2.56 -24.19
N MET A 200 1.31 2.84 -22.96
CA MET A 200 0.15 3.71 -22.68
C MET A 200 0.60 5.13 -23.03
N LYS A 201 0.21 5.58 -24.22
CA LYS A 201 0.27 7.00 -24.56
C LYS A 201 -0.74 7.70 -23.66
N ILE A 202 -0.24 8.37 -22.63
CA ILE A 202 -1.06 9.20 -21.74
C ILE A 202 -1.40 10.48 -22.51
N PRO A 203 -2.67 10.78 -22.78
CA PRO A 203 -3.03 12.05 -23.37
C PRO A 203 -2.66 13.19 -22.41
N HIS A 204 -1.86 14.16 -22.88
CA HIS A 204 -1.38 15.30 -22.08
C HIS A 204 -2.46 16.17 -21.45
N PHE A 205 -3.74 16.01 -21.83
CA PHE A 205 -4.86 16.81 -21.32
C PHE A 205 -5.56 16.23 -20.08
N ILE A 206 -5.03 15.14 -19.49
CA ILE A 206 -5.66 14.46 -18.35
C ILE A 206 -5.05 14.89 -17.01
N TYR A 207 -3.89 15.57 -17.04
CA TYR A 207 -3.21 16.10 -15.86
C TYR A 207 -2.76 17.54 -16.09
#